data_e321f9926859d8789c49e11c4bba5ac4
#
_entry.id   e321f9926859d8789c49e11c4bba5ac4
#
_cell.length_a   1.000
_cell.length_b   1.000
_cell.length_c   1.000
_cell.angle_alpha   90.00
_cell.angle_beta   90.00
_cell.angle_gamma   90.00
#
_symmetry.space_group_name_H-M   'P 1'
#
loop_
_entity.id
_entity.type
_entity.pdbx_description
1 polymer ?
#
loop_
_entity_poly.entity_id
_entity_poly.type
_entity_poly.pdbx_seq_one_letter_code
_entity_poly.pdbx_strand_id
1 'polypeptide(L)'
;MDDRAFTKLTDYLKQIPAIEGSIGHGADDEGRWWVKFTINIEHPLAWQTVQELGHVLNYLSVNERLPTSFQPVSPPPYMNGGPDEFLSWVIESHDPEFRPGTCAKWLEGRLPNPVSDLEQWGME
;
A
#
# COMPACT_ATOMS: atom_id res chain seq x y z
N MET A 1 6.10 5.13 17.28
CA MET A 1 4.75 4.61 17.02
C MET A 1 4.74 3.11 17.29
N ASP A 2 3.76 2.65 18.03
CA ASP A 2 3.64 1.24 18.43
C ASP A 2 3.26 0.37 17.21
N ASP A 3 3.74 -0.86 17.16
CA ASP A 3 3.37 -1.82 16.11
C ASP A 3 1.87 -1.99 15.99
N ARG A 4 1.14 -1.92 17.09
CA ARG A 4 -0.32 -2.05 17.09
C ARG A 4 -1.03 -0.93 16.33
N ALA A 5 -0.39 0.22 16.17
CA ALA A 5 -0.94 1.30 15.38
C ALA A 5 -1.05 0.94 13.91
N PHE A 6 -0.25 -0.02 13.42
CA PHE A 6 -0.23 -0.45 12.03
C PHE A 6 -1.13 -1.65 11.76
N THR A 7 -1.59 -2.36 12.78
CA THR A 7 -2.28 -3.65 12.61
C THR A 7 -3.47 -3.54 11.66
N LYS A 8 -4.29 -2.54 11.82
CA LYS A 8 -5.49 -2.35 11.00
C LYS A 8 -5.12 -2.15 9.53
N LEU A 9 -4.11 -1.35 9.26
CA LEU A 9 -3.67 -1.09 7.90
C LEU A 9 -2.99 -2.32 7.29
N THR A 10 -2.09 -2.97 8.02
CA THR A 10 -1.40 -4.14 7.48
C THR A 10 -2.35 -5.30 7.25
N ASP A 11 -3.31 -5.52 8.15
CA ASP A 11 -4.31 -6.57 7.97
C ASP A 11 -5.20 -6.28 6.75
N TYR A 12 -5.56 -5.03 6.54
CA TYR A 12 -6.34 -4.63 5.38
C TYR A 12 -5.55 -4.87 4.08
N LEU A 13 -4.29 -4.46 4.05
CA LEU A 13 -3.45 -4.62 2.86
C LEU A 13 -3.27 -6.09 2.47
N LYS A 14 -3.20 -6.98 3.45
CA LYS A 14 -3.09 -8.42 3.18
C LYS A 14 -4.28 -9.00 2.44
N GLN A 15 -5.42 -8.32 2.45
CA GLN A 15 -6.62 -8.76 1.76
C GLN A 15 -6.67 -8.30 0.30
N ILE A 16 -5.82 -7.35 -0.08
CA ILE A 16 -5.81 -6.80 -1.43
C ILE A 16 -5.18 -7.82 -2.39
N PRO A 17 -5.85 -8.12 -3.52
CA PRO A 17 -5.28 -9.03 -4.52
C PRO A 17 -3.90 -8.58 -4.99
N ALA A 18 -3.02 -9.54 -5.25
CA ALA A 18 -1.65 -9.34 -5.72
C ALA A 18 -0.66 -8.88 -4.64
N ILE A 19 -1.10 -8.42 -3.48
CA ILE A 19 -0.18 -8.13 -2.38
C ILE A 19 0.18 -9.46 -1.71
N GLU A 20 1.47 -9.78 -1.69
CA GLU A 20 1.97 -11.06 -1.18
C GLU A 20 3.19 -10.85 -0.29
N GLY A 21 3.48 -11.86 0.52
CA GLY A 21 4.64 -11.84 1.39
C GLY A 21 4.42 -11.01 2.65
N SER A 22 5.49 -10.73 3.35
CA SER A 22 5.43 -9.97 4.59
C SER A 22 5.32 -8.48 4.32
N ILE A 23 4.67 -7.77 5.22
CA ILE A 23 4.50 -6.33 5.15
C ILE A 23 5.34 -5.69 6.25
N GLY A 24 6.26 -4.81 5.87
CA GLY A 24 7.08 -4.08 6.84
C GLY A 24 6.51 -2.70 7.10
N HIS A 25 6.83 -2.14 8.25
CA HIS A 25 6.40 -0.79 8.60
C HIS A 25 7.41 -0.13 9.52
N GLY A 26 7.31 1.18 9.64
CA GLY A 26 8.15 1.95 10.55
C GLY A 26 7.67 3.38 10.66
N ALA A 27 8.27 4.11 11.57
CA ALA A 27 7.98 5.52 11.78
C ALA A 27 9.26 6.24 12.21
N ASP A 28 9.35 7.54 11.90
CA ASP A 28 10.47 8.35 12.36
C ASP A 28 10.16 8.99 13.72
N ASP A 29 11.10 9.76 14.25
CA ASP A 29 10.95 10.40 15.55
C ASP A 29 9.85 11.45 15.59
N GLU A 30 9.44 11.95 14.44
CA GLU A 30 8.37 12.93 14.33
C GLU A 30 6.99 12.31 14.10
N GLY A 31 6.94 10.97 14.01
CA GLY A 31 5.67 10.26 13.82
C GLY A 31 5.23 10.12 12.38
N ARG A 32 6.05 10.53 11.42
CA ARG A 32 5.81 10.21 10.01
C ARG A 32 6.06 8.73 9.84
N TRP A 33 5.23 8.05 9.06
CA TRP A 33 5.28 6.59 9.00
C TRP A 33 5.26 6.08 7.56
N TRP A 34 5.63 4.80 7.42
CA TRP A 34 5.62 4.11 6.14
C TRP A 34 5.20 2.65 6.32
N VAL A 35 4.65 2.09 5.25
CA VAL A 35 4.35 0.66 5.15
C VAL A 35 4.85 0.19 3.79
N LYS A 36 5.64 -0.89 3.80
CA LYS A 36 6.27 -1.44 2.60
C LYS A 36 5.78 -2.86 2.35
N PHE A 37 5.46 -3.18 1.11
CA PHE A 37 4.94 -4.49 0.75
C PHE A 37 5.31 -4.82 -0.70
N THR A 38 5.11 -6.10 -1.06
CA THR A 38 5.40 -6.60 -2.40
C THR A 38 4.09 -6.80 -3.15
N ILE A 39 4.04 -6.36 -4.41
CA ILE A 39 2.95 -6.69 -5.31
C ILE A 39 3.49 -7.72 -6.29
N ASN A 40 2.83 -8.88 -6.39
CA ASN A 40 3.21 -9.93 -7.33
C ASN A 40 2.83 -9.48 -8.74
N ILE A 41 3.82 -9.04 -9.51
CA ILE A 41 3.58 -8.49 -10.84
C ILE A 41 3.08 -9.53 -11.85
N GLU A 42 3.16 -10.81 -11.53
CA GLU A 42 2.63 -11.88 -12.37
C GLU A 42 1.14 -12.16 -12.08
N HIS A 43 0.61 -11.61 -11.00
CA HIS A 43 -0.81 -11.75 -10.68
C HIS A 43 -1.65 -11.00 -11.71
N PRO A 44 -2.78 -11.58 -12.16
CA PRO A 44 -3.63 -10.93 -13.17
C PRO A 44 -4.11 -9.52 -12.77
N LEU A 45 -4.24 -9.26 -11.48
CA LEU A 45 -4.70 -7.96 -10.98
C LEU A 45 -3.58 -7.05 -10.49
N ALA A 46 -2.30 -7.42 -10.75
CA ALA A 46 -1.17 -6.64 -10.23
C ALA A 46 -1.24 -5.17 -10.64
N TRP A 47 -1.36 -4.90 -11.92
CA TRP A 47 -1.37 -3.53 -12.41
C TRP A 47 -2.64 -2.77 -12.02
N GLN A 48 -3.77 -3.47 -11.93
CA GLN A 48 -4.99 -2.86 -11.46
C GLN A 48 -4.87 -2.46 -9.98
N THR A 49 -4.22 -3.31 -9.17
CA THR A 49 -3.92 -2.98 -7.78
C THR A 49 -3.05 -1.74 -7.69
N VAL A 50 -1.99 -1.66 -8.50
CA VAL A 50 -1.11 -0.48 -8.57
C VAL A 50 -1.91 0.77 -8.95
N GLN A 51 -2.74 0.66 -9.97
CA GLN A 51 -3.54 1.80 -10.44
C GLN A 51 -4.52 2.28 -9.38
N GLU A 52 -5.20 1.37 -8.71
CA GLU A 52 -6.18 1.75 -7.67
C GLU A 52 -5.50 2.37 -6.46
N LEU A 53 -4.42 1.77 -5.98
CA LEU A 53 -3.68 2.35 -4.86
C LEU A 53 -3.08 3.72 -5.23
N GLY A 54 -2.52 3.84 -6.42
CA GLY A 54 -1.98 5.10 -6.89
C GLY A 54 -3.05 6.17 -7.02
N HIS A 55 -4.22 5.80 -7.55
CA HIS A 55 -5.33 6.73 -7.68
C HIS A 55 -5.76 7.27 -6.31
N VAL A 56 -5.94 6.39 -5.33
CA VAL A 56 -6.43 6.78 -4.01
C VAL A 56 -5.35 7.54 -3.23
N LEU A 57 -4.13 7.03 -3.21
CA LEU A 57 -3.08 7.56 -2.31
C LEU A 57 -2.28 8.72 -2.90
N ASN A 58 -2.20 8.83 -4.21
CA ASN A 58 -1.47 9.92 -4.88
C ASN A 58 -2.40 10.95 -5.47
N TYR A 59 -3.42 10.53 -6.21
CA TYR A 59 -4.29 11.45 -6.92
C TYR A 59 -5.38 12.02 -6.02
N LEU A 60 -6.18 11.18 -5.38
CA LEU A 60 -7.24 11.65 -4.50
C LEU A 60 -6.68 12.35 -3.27
N SER A 61 -5.51 11.92 -2.81
CA SER A 61 -4.88 12.57 -1.67
C SER A 61 -4.54 14.03 -1.95
N VAL A 62 -4.16 14.35 -3.18
CA VAL A 62 -3.90 15.75 -3.57
C VAL A 62 -5.19 16.56 -3.51
N ASN A 63 -6.29 16.03 -4.07
CA ASN A 63 -7.58 16.70 -4.04
C ASN A 63 -8.11 16.92 -2.62
N GLU A 64 -7.92 15.95 -1.76
CA GLU A 64 -8.42 16.00 -0.38
C GLU A 64 -7.36 16.43 0.61
N ARG A 65 -6.19 16.78 0.10
CA ARG A 65 -5.06 17.29 0.89
C ARG A 65 -4.57 16.32 1.97
N LEU A 66 -4.55 15.04 1.64
CA LEU A 66 -3.98 14.04 2.53
C LEU A 66 -2.48 13.95 2.33
N PRO A 67 -1.74 13.65 3.38
CA PRO A 67 -0.28 13.65 3.33
C PRO A 67 0.33 12.32 2.86
N THR A 68 -0.37 11.57 2.03
CA THR A 68 0.06 10.23 1.62
C THR A 68 0.71 10.21 0.25
N SER A 69 1.63 9.26 0.05
CA SER A 69 2.17 8.93 -1.26
C SER A 69 2.31 7.42 -1.38
N PHE A 70 2.27 6.93 -2.61
CA PHE A 70 2.43 5.52 -2.94
C PHE A 70 3.38 5.43 -4.12
N GLN A 71 4.50 4.71 -3.96
CA GLN A 71 5.55 4.66 -4.98
C GLN A 71 6.32 3.36 -4.92
N PRO A 72 6.93 2.94 -6.04
CA PRO A 72 7.77 1.75 -6.04
C PRO A 72 9.09 2.02 -5.33
N VAL A 73 9.57 1.00 -4.60
CA VAL A 73 10.90 0.99 -3.99
C VAL A 73 11.50 -0.38 -4.24
N SER A 74 12.53 -0.45 -5.04
CA SER A 74 13.18 -1.71 -5.36
C SER A 74 14.65 -1.65 -5.00
N PRO A 75 15.21 -2.75 -4.46
CA PRO A 75 16.65 -2.80 -4.29
C PRO A 75 17.34 -2.74 -5.65
N PRO A 76 18.62 -2.33 -5.70
CA PRO A 76 19.35 -2.30 -6.97
C PRO A 76 19.35 -3.70 -7.63
N PRO A 77 19.12 -3.79 -8.95
CA PRO A 77 19.00 -5.09 -9.62
C PRO A 77 20.21 -5.99 -9.45
N TYR A 78 21.41 -5.42 -9.47
CA TYR A 78 22.64 -6.21 -9.36
C TYR A 78 22.81 -6.86 -7.99
N MET A 79 22.06 -6.44 -6.99
CA MET A 79 22.12 -7.01 -5.65
C MET A 79 21.12 -8.13 -5.44
N ASN A 80 20.07 -8.20 -6.24
CA ASN A 80 18.93 -9.08 -5.96
C ASN A 80 18.43 -9.86 -7.17
N GLY A 81 19.22 -9.98 -8.21
CA GLY A 81 18.85 -10.76 -9.38
C GLY A 81 17.92 -10.05 -10.35
N GLY A 82 17.49 -8.85 -10.01
CA GLY A 82 16.67 -8.03 -10.90
C GLY A 82 15.45 -7.44 -10.23
N PRO A 83 14.90 -6.35 -10.80
CA PRO A 83 13.76 -5.66 -10.19
C PRO A 83 12.47 -6.46 -10.21
N ASP A 84 12.30 -7.35 -11.18
CA ASP A 84 11.05 -8.12 -11.32
C ASP A 84 10.81 -9.06 -10.15
N GLU A 85 11.88 -9.54 -9.53
CA GLU A 85 11.78 -10.47 -8.41
C GLU A 85 11.57 -9.77 -7.06
N PHE A 86 12.02 -8.53 -6.96
CA PHE A 86 12.08 -7.83 -5.68
C PHE A 86 11.40 -6.46 -5.70
N LEU A 87 10.48 -6.27 -6.64
CA LEU A 87 9.76 -5.01 -6.73
C LEU A 87 8.86 -4.84 -5.51
N SER A 88 9.15 -3.83 -4.72
CA SER A 88 8.37 -3.47 -3.54
C SER A 88 7.74 -2.10 -3.73
N TRP A 89 6.71 -1.85 -2.94
CA TRP A 89 5.97 -0.60 -2.97
C TRP A 89 5.87 -0.05 -1.57
N VAL A 90 5.79 1.26 -1.43
CA VAL A 90 5.68 1.89 -0.12
C VAL A 90 4.54 2.89 -0.10
N ILE A 91 3.80 2.87 1.01
CA ILE A 91 2.85 3.93 1.35
C ILE A 91 3.52 4.75 2.44
N GLU A 92 3.62 6.05 2.23
CA GLU A 92 4.21 6.96 3.21
C GLU A 92 3.21 8.03 3.62
N SER A 93 3.26 8.42 4.89
CA SER A 93 2.55 9.59 5.37
C SER A 93 3.55 10.59 5.92
N HIS A 94 3.41 11.84 5.52
CA HIS A 94 4.28 12.92 5.94
C HIS A 94 3.70 13.71 7.11
N ASP A 95 2.53 13.31 7.60
CA ASP A 95 1.87 13.99 8.72
C ASP A 95 1.65 12.97 9.84
N PRO A 96 2.24 13.18 11.03
CA PRO A 96 2.07 12.26 12.16
C PRO A 96 0.63 12.17 12.67
N GLU A 97 -0.19 13.15 12.39
CA GLU A 97 -1.59 13.13 12.81
C GLU A 97 -2.47 12.25 11.92
N PHE A 98 -2.01 11.96 10.71
CA PHE A 98 -2.70 11.03 9.83
C PHE A 98 -2.22 9.61 10.15
N ARG A 99 -3.00 8.90 10.96
CA ARG A 99 -2.60 7.60 11.52
C ARG A 99 -2.80 6.46 10.53
N PRO A 100 -2.04 5.36 10.68
CA PRO A 100 -2.22 4.19 9.82
C PRO A 100 -3.65 3.64 9.81
N GLY A 101 -4.33 3.62 10.97
CA GLY A 101 -5.72 3.18 11.04
C GLY A 101 -6.67 4.08 10.26
N THR A 102 -6.41 5.36 10.23
CA THR A 102 -7.18 6.31 9.42
C THR A 102 -6.95 6.04 7.94
N CYS A 103 -5.71 5.74 7.56
CA CYS A 103 -5.39 5.36 6.19
C CYS A 103 -6.16 4.11 5.76
N ALA A 104 -6.25 3.10 6.64
CA ALA A 104 -7.02 1.88 6.36
C ALA A 104 -8.49 2.20 6.07
N LYS A 105 -9.10 3.05 6.88
CA LYS A 105 -10.48 3.47 6.67
C LYS A 105 -10.66 4.24 5.36
N TRP A 106 -9.69 5.07 5.02
CA TRP A 106 -9.68 5.81 3.77
C TRP A 106 -9.69 4.87 2.58
N LEU A 107 -8.83 3.83 2.62
CA LEU A 107 -8.77 2.84 1.56
C LEU A 107 -10.06 2.01 1.47
N GLU A 108 -10.62 1.60 2.60
CA GLU A 108 -11.86 0.83 2.62
C GLU A 108 -13.01 1.54 1.92
N GLY A 109 -13.05 2.86 2.01
CA GLY A 109 -14.12 3.64 1.39
C GLY A 109 -13.91 3.93 -0.09
N ARG A 110 -12.74 3.62 -0.65
CA ARG A 110 -12.38 4.04 -2.01
C ARG A 110 -11.90 2.93 -2.92
N LEU A 111 -11.46 1.81 -2.38
CA LEU A 111 -11.07 0.63 -3.16
C LEU A 111 -12.29 -0.26 -3.40
N PRO A 112 -12.22 -1.18 -4.37
CA PRO A 112 -13.30 -2.16 -4.56
C PRO A 112 -13.64 -2.86 -3.24
N ASN A 113 -14.90 -3.05 -2.95
CA ASN A 113 -15.36 -3.55 -1.67
C ASN A 113 -16.38 -4.68 -1.85
N PRO A 114 -16.18 -5.87 -1.24
CA PRO A 114 -15.03 -6.21 -0.37
C PRO A 114 -13.71 -6.29 -1.14
N VAL A 115 -12.66 -5.77 -0.54
CA VAL A 115 -11.36 -5.70 -1.21
C VAL A 115 -10.77 -7.08 -1.54
N SER A 116 -11.18 -8.11 -0.81
CA SER A 116 -10.72 -9.48 -1.05
C SER A 116 -11.52 -10.21 -2.13
N ASP A 117 -12.61 -9.62 -2.62
CA ASP A 117 -13.45 -10.25 -3.64
C ASP A 117 -12.95 -9.86 -5.04
N LEU A 118 -12.40 -10.84 -5.77
CA LEU A 118 -11.81 -10.61 -7.08
C LEU A 118 -12.84 -10.06 -8.09
N GLU A 119 -14.11 -10.39 -7.93
CA GLU A 119 -15.16 -9.88 -8.82
C GLU A 119 -15.30 -8.37 -8.70
N GLN A 120 -15.06 -7.81 -7.52
CA GLN A 120 -15.13 -6.37 -7.31
C GLN A 120 -14.02 -5.63 -8.05
N TRP A 121 -12.94 -6.35 -8.39
CA TRP A 121 -11.84 -5.80 -9.18
C TRP A 121 -12.05 -5.99 -10.69
N GLY A 122 -13.21 -6.50 -11.09
CA GLY A 122 -13.51 -6.75 -12.49
C GLY A 122 -12.99 -8.08 -13.03
N MET A 123 -12.51 -8.95 -12.16
CA MET A 123 -12.02 -10.27 -12.53
C MET A 123 -13.17 -11.27 -12.48
N GLU A 124 -13.36 -12.02 -13.55
CA GLU A 124 -14.39 -13.04 -13.64
C GLU A 124 -13.87 -14.42 -13.25
#